data_b57da0921c0e748d22b91afb2a07aa40
#
_entry.id   b57da0921c0e748d22b91afb2a07aa40
#
_cell.length_a   1.000
_cell.length_b   1.000
_cell.length_c   1.000
_cell.angle_alpha   90.00
_cell.angle_beta   90.00
_cell.angle_gamma   90.00
#
_symmetry.space_group_name_H-M   'P 1'
#
loop_
_entity.id
_entity.type
_entity.pdbx_description
1 polymer ?
#
loop_
_entity_poly.entity_id
_entity_poly.type
_entity_poly.pdbx_seq_one_letter_code
_entity_poly.pdbx_strand_id
1 'polypeptide(L)'
;MKSKYVISCICMLLYLNTFADGVKPAKVGEQSPDFQYADKNGKMYSLKDFKGQYVFLDIWATHCLPCKEEIPYLEEIQEKLKKKNIAFIGIATDWDKNEWIQFIEEKGLKGTQLIMDRKWISFMHSYDVATIPRYILLDKEGKIINLNMPRPSNPECLKILKSLKLKLSSR
;
A
#
# COMPACT_ATOMS: atom_id res chain seq x y z
N MET A 1 2.83 54.60 21.88
CA MET A 1 2.89 53.22 22.40
C MET A 1 1.75 52.33 21.87
N LYS A 2 1.48 52.24 20.55
CA LYS A 2 0.39 51.43 19.99
C LYS A 2 0.83 50.49 18.84
N SER A 3 2.11 50.36 18.56
CA SER A 3 2.59 49.59 17.38
C SER A 3 3.20 48.21 17.67
N LYS A 4 3.45 47.83 18.94
CA LYS A 4 4.12 46.55 19.25
C LYS A 4 3.22 45.34 19.36
N TYR A 5 1.90 45.51 19.50
CA TYR A 5 0.96 44.39 19.70
C TYR A 5 0.31 43.91 18.41
N VAL A 6 0.32 44.73 17.34
CA VAL A 6 -0.31 44.35 16.03
C VAL A 6 0.53 43.30 15.30
N ILE A 7 1.87 43.37 15.42
CA ILE A 7 2.77 42.40 14.73
C ILE A 7 2.69 41.02 15.40
N SER A 8 2.46 40.95 16.71
CA SER A 8 2.36 39.68 17.44
C SER A 8 1.11 38.87 17.08
N CYS A 9 -0.04 39.55 16.83
CA CYS A 9 -1.27 38.88 16.44
C CYS A 9 -1.24 38.34 15.01
N ILE A 10 -0.59 39.05 14.09
CA ILE A 10 -0.49 38.60 12.67
C ILE A 10 0.42 37.36 12.57
N CYS A 11 1.51 37.29 13.31
CA CYS A 11 2.35 36.10 13.37
C CYS A 11 1.64 34.88 13.98
N MET A 12 0.77 35.09 14.98
CA MET A 12 0.01 34.01 15.62
C MET A 12 -1.08 33.46 14.72
N LEU A 13 -1.70 34.30 13.86
CA LEU A 13 -2.70 33.88 12.89
C LEU A 13 -2.09 33.11 11.70
N LEU A 14 -0.83 33.38 11.35
CA LEU A 14 -0.11 32.61 10.31
C LEU A 14 0.32 31.22 10.79
N TYR A 15 0.55 31.04 12.10
CA TYR A 15 0.89 29.74 12.67
C TYR A 15 -0.31 28.78 12.81
N LEU A 16 -1.54 29.29 12.85
CA LEU A 16 -2.74 28.48 13.01
C LEU A 16 -3.21 27.81 11.70
N ASN A 17 -2.71 28.23 10.54
CA ASN A 17 -3.09 27.65 9.25
C ASN A 17 -2.26 26.42 8.81
N THR A 18 -1.25 26.01 9.60
CA THR A 18 -0.38 24.88 9.23
C THR A 18 -0.82 23.51 9.80
N PHE A 19 -1.90 23.45 10.58
CA PHE A 19 -2.37 22.23 11.24
C PHE A 19 -3.64 21.61 10.65
N ALA A 20 -4.14 22.12 9.53
CA ALA A 20 -5.41 21.69 8.91
C ALA A 20 -5.22 21.01 7.54
N ASP A 21 -4.02 20.64 7.15
CA ASP A 21 -3.85 19.78 5.97
C ASP A 21 -4.18 18.34 6.36
N GLY A 22 -5.48 18.02 6.35
CA GLY A 22 -5.94 16.64 6.34
C GLY A 22 -5.23 15.90 5.20
N VAL A 23 -4.75 14.68 5.45
CA VAL A 23 -4.09 13.84 4.45
C VAL A 23 -4.98 13.79 3.20
N LYS A 24 -4.54 14.46 2.13
CA LYS A 24 -5.28 14.47 0.86
C LYS A 24 -5.12 13.11 0.18
N PRO A 25 -6.23 12.45 -0.20
CA PRO A 25 -6.13 11.20 -0.92
C PRO A 25 -5.33 11.33 -2.22
N ALA A 26 -4.44 10.40 -2.46
CA ALA A 26 -3.63 10.33 -3.66
C ALA A 26 -4.48 10.01 -4.90
N LYS A 27 -4.03 10.46 -6.08
CA LYS A 27 -4.72 10.26 -7.35
C LYS A 27 -3.86 9.45 -8.33
N VAL A 28 -4.52 8.86 -9.31
CA VAL A 28 -3.84 8.20 -10.43
C VAL A 28 -2.89 9.19 -11.11
N GLY A 29 -1.67 8.74 -11.39
CA GLY A 29 -0.57 9.52 -11.95
C GLY A 29 0.28 10.28 -10.93
N GLU A 30 -0.18 10.44 -9.69
CA GLU A 30 0.61 11.03 -8.61
C GLU A 30 1.60 10.01 -8.02
N GLN A 31 2.61 10.52 -7.33
CA GLN A 31 3.51 9.68 -6.52
C GLN A 31 2.73 9.02 -5.39
N SER A 32 2.91 7.72 -5.25
CA SER A 32 2.30 6.95 -4.18
C SER A 32 2.76 7.43 -2.80
N PRO A 33 1.87 7.54 -1.81
CA PRO A 33 2.27 7.64 -0.41
C PRO A 33 3.27 6.53 -0.05
N ASP A 34 4.34 6.87 0.65
CA ASP A 34 5.31 5.90 1.13
C ASP A 34 4.82 5.23 2.42
N PHE A 35 5.39 4.09 2.73
CA PHE A 35 5.16 3.37 3.98
C PHE A 35 6.48 2.86 4.56
N GLN A 36 6.48 2.53 5.83
CA GLN A 36 7.57 1.81 6.51
C GLN A 36 6.95 0.74 7.39
N TYR A 37 6.88 -0.50 6.90
CA TYR A 37 6.27 -1.62 7.60
C TYR A 37 7.21 -2.80 7.70
N ALA A 38 7.07 -3.57 8.79
CA ALA A 38 7.90 -4.72 9.07
C ALA A 38 7.32 -5.99 8.42
N ASP A 39 8.21 -6.88 7.99
CA ASP A 39 7.87 -8.28 7.72
C ASP A 39 7.77 -9.10 9.04
N LYS A 40 7.50 -10.38 8.92
CA LYS A 40 7.41 -11.30 10.07
C LYS A 40 8.69 -11.37 10.90
N ASN A 41 9.85 -11.14 10.30
CA ASN A 41 11.16 -11.17 10.95
C ASN A 41 11.56 -9.80 11.52
N GLY A 42 10.73 -8.77 11.37
CA GLY A 42 11.01 -7.41 11.82
C GLY A 42 11.84 -6.58 10.85
N LYS A 43 12.15 -7.09 9.64
CA LYS A 43 12.81 -6.30 8.62
C LYS A 43 11.86 -5.26 8.05
N MET A 44 12.28 -3.99 8.09
CA MET A 44 11.49 -2.88 7.57
C MET A 44 11.60 -2.78 6.06
N TYR A 45 10.47 -2.51 5.42
CA TYR A 45 10.34 -2.25 3.98
C TYR A 45 9.62 -0.94 3.72
N SER A 46 10.00 -0.29 2.63
CA SER A 46 9.37 0.91 2.07
C SER A 46 9.20 0.75 0.56
N LEU A 47 8.51 1.66 -0.11
CA LEU A 47 8.40 1.64 -1.57
C LEU A 47 9.75 1.73 -2.28
N LYS A 48 10.76 2.33 -1.65
CA LYS A 48 12.11 2.47 -2.23
C LYS A 48 12.79 1.12 -2.47
N ASP A 49 12.45 0.09 -1.67
CA ASP A 49 13.00 -1.25 -1.80
C ASP A 49 12.52 -1.97 -3.07
N PHE A 50 11.45 -1.46 -3.69
CA PHE A 50 10.83 -2.03 -4.90
C PHE A 50 11.04 -1.16 -6.14
N LYS A 51 11.92 -0.15 -6.07
CA LYS A 51 12.21 0.75 -7.20
C LYS A 51 12.63 -0.03 -8.45
N GLY A 52 12.07 0.34 -9.60
CA GLY A 52 12.32 -0.33 -10.88
C GLY A 52 11.39 -1.51 -11.16
N GLN A 53 10.54 -1.90 -10.21
CA GLN A 53 9.51 -2.91 -10.37
C GLN A 53 8.13 -2.25 -10.38
N TYR A 54 7.17 -2.84 -11.11
CA TYR A 54 5.76 -2.58 -10.82
C TYR A 54 5.44 -3.12 -9.44
N VAL A 55 4.51 -2.48 -8.73
CA VAL A 55 4.10 -2.91 -7.38
C VAL A 55 2.59 -3.15 -7.37
N PHE A 56 2.19 -4.35 -7.00
CA PHE A 56 0.81 -4.71 -6.72
C PHE A 56 0.65 -4.80 -5.20
N LEU A 57 -0.06 -3.80 -4.64
CA LEU A 57 -0.39 -3.77 -3.21
C LEU A 57 -1.71 -4.50 -2.98
N ASP A 58 -1.73 -5.39 -1.99
CA ASP A 58 -2.91 -6.07 -1.45
C ASP A 58 -3.10 -5.63 0.00
N ILE A 59 -4.14 -4.86 0.28
CA ILE A 59 -4.49 -4.41 1.63
C ILE A 59 -5.56 -5.35 2.18
N TRP A 60 -5.24 -6.07 3.25
CA TRP A 60 -6.02 -7.19 3.74
C TRP A 60 -5.95 -7.37 5.27
N ALA A 61 -6.62 -8.39 5.82
CA ALA A 61 -6.49 -8.81 7.22
C ALA A 61 -6.82 -10.30 7.40
N THR A 62 -6.31 -10.92 8.45
CA THR A 62 -6.56 -12.35 8.76
C THR A 62 -8.03 -12.64 9.07
N HIS A 63 -8.75 -11.69 9.65
CA HIS A 63 -10.19 -11.79 9.95
C HIS A 63 -11.10 -11.42 8.77
N CYS A 64 -10.54 -10.95 7.64
CA CYS A 64 -11.29 -10.55 6.45
C CYS A 64 -11.62 -11.78 5.58
N LEU A 65 -12.84 -12.30 5.67
CA LEU A 65 -13.26 -13.46 4.87
C LEU A 65 -13.14 -13.22 3.36
N PRO A 66 -13.63 -12.10 2.77
CA PRO A 66 -13.46 -11.83 1.35
C PRO A 66 -11.99 -11.73 0.91
N CYS A 67 -11.08 -11.30 1.81
CA CYS A 67 -9.65 -11.26 1.51
C CYS A 67 -9.09 -12.69 1.39
N LYS A 68 -9.48 -13.58 2.31
CA LYS A 68 -9.05 -14.98 2.29
C LYS A 68 -9.51 -15.75 1.06
N GLU A 69 -10.70 -15.44 0.54
CA GLU A 69 -11.24 -16.04 -0.68
C GLU A 69 -10.41 -15.67 -1.92
N GLU A 70 -9.73 -14.53 -1.91
CA GLU A 70 -8.89 -14.08 -3.03
C GLU A 70 -7.47 -14.65 -3.02
N ILE A 71 -7.01 -15.22 -1.92
CA ILE A 71 -5.64 -15.77 -1.78
C ILE A 71 -5.28 -16.76 -2.91
N PRO A 72 -6.06 -17.81 -3.21
CA PRO A 72 -5.68 -18.77 -4.23
C PRO A 72 -5.56 -18.16 -5.62
N TYR A 73 -6.40 -17.19 -5.96
CA TYR A 73 -6.33 -16.48 -7.23
C TYR A 73 -5.13 -15.56 -7.31
N LEU A 74 -4.78 -14.89 -6.21
CA LEU A 74 -3.58 -14.05 -6.14
C LEU A 74 -2.32 -14.90 -6.28
N GLU A 75 -2.24 -16.06 -5.66
CA GLU A 75 -1.12 -17.00 -5.79
C GLU A 75 -0.97 -17.52 -7.23
N GLU A 76 -2.08 -17.80 -7.91
CA GLU A 76 -2.07 -18.17 -9.33
C GLU A 76 -1.49 -17.05 -10.20
N ILE A 77 -1.89 -15.79 -9.95
CA ILE A 77 -1.34 -14.62 -10.65
C ILE A 77 0.15 -14.46 -10.37
N GLN A 78 0.57 -14.60 -9.11
CA GLN A 78 1.98 -14.53 -8.71
C GLN A 78 2.81 -15.59 -9.41
N GLU A 79 2.32 -16.83 -9.51
CA GLU A 79 3.00 -17.93 -10.20
C GLU A 79 3.13 -17.64 -11.71
N LYS A 80 2.06 -17.16 -12.36
CA LYS A 80 2.07 -16.77 -13.78
C LYS A 80 3.05 -15.64 -14.09
N LEU A 81 3.29 -14.75 -13.11
CA LEU A 81 4.13 -13.56 -13.28
C LEU A 81 5.47 -13.64 -12.53
N LYS A 82 5.83 -14.76 -11.93
CA LYS A 82 7.03 -14.94 -11.08
C LYS A 82 8.36 -14.56 -11.71
N LYS A 83 8.44 -14.61 -13.06
CA LYS A 83 9.65 -14.24 -13.83
C LYS A 83 9.61 -12.79 -14.32
N LYS A 84 8.60 -12.01 -13.90
CA LYS A 84 8.41 -10.63 -14.34
C LYS A 84 8.85 -9.65 -13.25
N ASN A 85 9.21 -8.44 -13.66
CA ASN A 85 9.61 -7.37 -12.73
C ASN A 85 8.39 -6.69 -12.11
N ILE A 86 7.62 -7.46 -11.35
CA ILE A 86 6.50 -7.00 -10.53
C ILE A 86 6.66 -7.56 -9.12
N ALA A 87 6.53 -6.70 -8.12
CA ALA A 87 6.50 -7.07 -6.72
C ALA A 87 5.04 -7.16 -6.25
N PHE A 88 4.71 -8.23 -5.54
CA PHE A 88 3.44 -8.40 -4.86
C PHE A 88 3.66 -8.18 -3.37
N ILE A 89 2.97 -7.20 -2.80
CA ILE A 89 3.14 -6.78 -1.41
C ILE A 89 1.79 -6.86 -0.72
N GLY A 90 1.66 -7.79 0.23
CA GLY A 90 0.53 -7.83 1.14
C GLY A 90 0.79 -6.90 2.33
N ILE A 91 -0.13 -5.99 2.61
CA ILE A 91 -0.09 -5.08 3.75
C ILE A 91 -1.27 -5.41 4.65
N ALA A 92 -1.01 -6.10 5.76
CA ALA A 92 -2.02 -6.51 6.71
C ALA A 92 -2.39 -5.37 7.67
N THR A 93 -3.71 -5.23 7.93
CA THR A 93 -4.26 -4.25 8.89
C THR A 93 -4.52 -4.85 10.27
N ASP A 94 -3.98 -6.05 10.53
CA ASP A 94 -4.19 -6.79 11.76
C ASP A 94 -3.58 -6.07 12.97
N TRP A 95 -4.24 -6.19 14.12
CA TRP A 95 -3.76 -5.65 15.40
C TRP A 95 -2.80 -6.61 16.09
N ASP A 96 -3.04 -7.93 15.97
CA ASP A 96 -2.19 -8.97 16.55
C ASP A 96 -1.18 -9.48 15.54
N LYS A 97 0.08 -9.10 15.79
CA LYS A 97 1.20 -9.52 14.96
C LYS A 97 1.41 -11.04 15.00
N ASN A 98 1.15 -11.70 16.12
CA ASN A 98 1.39 -13.13 16.25
C ASN A 98 0.33 -13.93 15.48
N GLU A 99 -0.94 -13.52 15.55
CA GLU A 99 -2.01 -14.10 14.75
C GLU A 99 -1.71 -13.95 13.25
N TRP A 100 -1.26 -12.76 12.83
CA TRP A 100 -0.86 -12.51 11.45
C TRP A 100 0.32 -13.40 11.01
N ILE A 101 1.38 -13.52 11.85
CA ILE A 101 2.53 -14.40 11.55
C ILE A 101 2.08 -15.83 11.39
N GLN A 102 1.31 -16.34 12.36
CA GLN A 102 0.77 -17.70 12.31
C GLN A 102 0.01 -17.94 11.01
N PHE A 103 -0.89 -17.03 10.64
CA PHE A 103 -1.70 -17.15 9.43
C PHE A 103 -0.85 -17.21 8.16
N ILE A 104 0.10 -16.27 7.98
CA ILE A 104 0.93 -16.22 6.76
C ILE A 104 1.84 -17.45 6.64
N GLU A 105 2.28 -18.04 7.76
CA GLU A 105 3.09 -19.26 7.78
C GLU A 105 2.26 -20.51 7.47
N GLU A 106 1.11 -20.67 8.14
CA GLU A 106 0.20 -21.78 7.90
C GLU A 106 -0.31 -21.83 6.46
N LYS A 107 -0.58 -20.68 5.87
CA LYS A 107 -1.02 -20.57 4.47
C LYS A 107 0.11 -20.55 3.45
N GLY A 108 1.36 -20.35 3.90
CA GLY A 108 2.52 -20.24 3.01
C GLY A 108 2.41 -19.07 2.03
N LEU A 109 1.89 -17.92 2.49
CA LEU A 109 1.60 -16.79 1.60
C LEU A 109 2.86 -16.29 0.89
N LYS A 110 2.78 -16.13 -0.42
CA LYS A 110 3.87 -15.67 -1.27
C LYS A 110 3.95 -14.15 -1.33
N GLY A 111 5.03 -13.64 -1.94
CA GLY A 111 5.29 -12.21 -2.04
C GLY A 111 5.86 -11.64 -0.73
N THR A 112 5.93 -10.32 -0.64
CA THR A 112 6.37 -9.63 0.57
C THR A 112 5.17 -9.36 1.46
N GLN A 113 5.14 -10.00 2.63
CA GLN A 113 4.05 -9.82 3.59
C GLN A 113 4.49 -8.87 4.69
N LEU A 114 3.75 -7.78 4.86
CA LEU A 114 4.03 -6.70 5.80
C LEU A 114 2.82 -6.49 6.72
N ILE A 115 3.07 -5.99 7.92
CA ILE A 115 2.01 -5.61 8.86
C ILE A 115 2.08 -4.10 9.14
N MET A 116 0.94 -3.43 9.07
CA MET A 116 0.83 -2.00 9.40
C MET A 116 1.17 -1.73 10.87
N ASP A 117 1.75 -0.58 11.14
CA ASP A 117 1.89 -0.05 12.48
C ASP A 117 0.59 0.63 12.96
N ARG A 118 0.62 1.20 14.17
CA ARG A 118 -0.54 1.91 14.75
C ARG A 118 -0.95 3.19 14.00
N LYS A 119 -0.17 3.62 13.00
CA LYS A 119 -0.46 4.79 12.15
C LYS A 119 -1.23 4.40 10.87
N TRP A 120 -1.76 3.19 10.81
CA TRP A 120 -2.49 2.67 9.65
C TRP A 120 -3.60 3.60 9.12
N ILE A 121 -4.24 4.40 9.98
CA ILE A 121 -5.30 5.34 9.59
C ILE A 121 -4.81 6.31 8.52
N SER A 122 -3.63 6.90 8.70
CA SER A 122 -3.09 7.87 7.73
C SER A 122 -2.77 7.20 6.38
N PHE A 123 -2.27 5.96 6.38
CA PHE A 123 -2.05 5.19 5.16
C PHE A 123 -3.36 4.88 4.44
N MET A 124 -4.38 4.38 5.15
CA MET A 124 -5.69 4.08 4.58
C MET A 124 -6.33 5.33 3.97
N HIS A 125 -6.26 6.47 4.68
CA HIS A 125 -6.76 7.77 4.17
C HIS A 125 -5.98 8.24 2.95
N SER A 126 -4.64 8.07 2.93
CA SER A 126 -3.82 8.50 1.78
C SER A 126 -4.19 7.79 0.48
N TYR A 127 -4.76 6.60 0.55
CA TYR A 127 -5.22 5.84 -0.63
C TYR A 127 -6.75 5.80 -0.78
N ASP A 128 -7.49 6.52 0.05
CA ASP A 128 -8.96 6.49 0.10
C ASP A 128 -9.49 5.06 0.24
N VAL A 129 -8.90 4.29 1.17
CA VAL A 129 -9.29 2.92 1.44
C VAL A 129 -10.31 2.88 2.58
N ALA A 130 -11.59 2.72 2.22
CA ALA A 130 -12.68 2.58 3.18
C ALA A 130 -12.94 1.11 3.58
N THR A 131 -12.63 0.16 2.70
CA THR A 131 -12.89 -1.27 2.92
C THR A 131 -11.78 -2.14 2.34
N ILE A 132 -11.61 -3.35 2.89
CA ILE A 132 -10.72 -4.40 2.40
C ILE A 132 -11.55 -5.61 1.89
N PRO A 133 -11.00 -6.41 0.93
CA PRO A 133 -9.69 -6.23 0.30
C PRO A 133 -9.64 -5.00 -0.62
N ARG A 134 -8.46 -4.39 -0.72
CA ARG A 134 -8.20 -3.32 -1.66
C ARG A 134 -6.89 -3.61 -2.40
N TYR A 135 -6.92 -3.49 -3.72
CA TYR A 135 -5.77 -3.73 -4.59
C TYR A 135 -5.37 -2.45 -5.30
N ILE A 136 -4.07 -2.13 -5.28
CA ILE A 136 -3.52 -0.90 -5.86
C ILE A 136 -2.34 -1.29 -6.75
N LEU A 137 -2.21 -0.64 -7.89
CA LEU A 137 -1.12 -0.87 -8.83
C LEU A 137 -0.28 0.39 -9.00
N LEU A 138 1.04 0.24 -8.82
CA LEU A 138 2.02 1.30 -9.01
C LEU A 138 2.96 0.95 -10.17
N ASP A 139 3.50 1.99 -10.82
CA ASP A 139 4.55 1.85 -11.83
C ASP A 139 5.95 1.67 -11.19
N LYS A 140 6.98 1.59 -12.02
CA LYS A 140 8.37 1.36 -11.61
C LYS A 140 9.00 2.53 -10.88
N GLU A 141 8.43 3.71 -11.04
CA GLU A 141 8.80 4.95 -10.37
C GLU A 141 8.01 5.16 -9.08
N GLY A 142 7.05 4.26 -8.78
CA GLY A 142 6.16 4.33 -7.63
C GLY A 142 4.98 5.28 -7.82
N LYS A 143 4.63 5.64 -9.06
CA LYS A 143 3.42 6.41 -9.35
C LYS A 143 2.21 5.48 -9.45
N ILE A 144 1.07 6.00 -9.07
CA ILE A 144 -0.18 5.26 -9.04
C ILE A 144 -0.72 5.06 -10.47
N ILE A 145 -0.84 3.79 -10.89
CA ILE A 145 -1.51 3.41 -12.13
C ILE A 145 -3.01 3.20 -11.88
N ASN A 146 -3.35 2.54 -10.78
CA ASN A 146 -4.73 2.21 -10.45
C ASN A 146 -4.90 2.12 -8.92
N LEU A 147 -5.85 2.85 -8.35
CA LEU A 147 -6.18 2.86 -6.92
C LEU A 147 -7.18 1.78 -6.51
N ASN A 148 -7.83 1.15 -7.47
CA ASN A 148 -8.86 0.16 -7.24
C ASN A 148 -8.82 -0.92 -8.33
N MET A 149 -7.75 -1.72 -8.31
CA MET A 149 -7.60 -2.85 -9.21
C MET A 149 -8.74 -3.86 -9.02
N PRO A 150 -9.20 -4.53 -10.08
CA PRO A 150 -10.10 -5.67 -9.93
C PRO A 150 -9.51 -6.73 -8.99
N ARG A 151 -10.38 -7.46 -8.30
CA ARG A 151 -9.98 -8.59 -7.45
C ARG A 151 -9.22 -9.65 -8.25
N PRO A 152 -8.26 -10.38 -7.64
CA PRO A 152 -7.54 -11.46 -8.30
C PRO A 152 -8.43 -12.53 -8.97
N SER A 153 -9.59 -12.85 -8.39
CA SER A 153 -10.58 -13.75 -8.97
C SER A 153 -11.22 -13.24 -10.25
N ASN A 154 -11.20 -11.93 -10.49
CA ASN A 154 -11.69 -11.33 -11.73
C ASN A 154 -10.62 -11.44 -12.83
N PRO A 155 -10.91 -12.07 -14.01
CA PRO A 155 -9.95 -12.22 -15.10
C PRO A 155 -9.35 -10.90 -15.61
N GLU A 156 -10.02 -9.78 -15.42
CA GLU A 156 -9.54 -8.45 -15.82
C GLU A 156 -8.30 -8.05 -15.01
N CYS A 157 -8.16 -8.51 -13.75
CA CYS A 157 -6.97 -8.26 -12.94
C CYS A 157 -5.70 -8.77 -13.65
N LEU A 158 -5.67 -10.05 -14.02
CA LEU A 158 -4.53 -10.64 -14.73
C LEU A 158 -4.34 -10.02 -16.13
N LYS A 159 -5.40 -9.66 -16.82
CA LYS A 159 -5.33 -9.00 -18.14
C LYS A 159 -4.65 -7.63 -18.04
N ILE A 160 -5.01 -6.81 -17.05
CA ILE A 160 -4.34 -5.52 -16.77
C ILE A 160 -2.86 -5.76 -16.46
N LEU A 161 -2.53 -6.70 -15.57
CA LEU A 161 -1.15 -7.00 -15.20
C LEU A 161 -0.32 -7.48 -16.41
N LYS A 162 -0.90 -8.28 -17.31
CA LYS A 162 -0.23 -8.74 -18.53
C LYS A 162 -0.03 -7.61 -19.56
N SER A 163 -0.84 -6.59 -19.56
CA SER A 163 -0.71 -5.42 -20.47
C SER A 163 0.46 -4.50 -20.09
N LEU A 164 1.00 -4.62 -18.87
CA LEU A 164 2.16 -3.85 -18.43
C LEU A 164 3.40 -4.23 -19.23
N LYS A 165 4.31 -3.26 -19.44
CA LYS A 165 5.62 -3.49 -20.09
C LYS A 165 6.57 -4.24 -19.14
N LEU A 166 6.18 -5.47 -18.78
CA LEU A 166 6.94 -6.33 -17.88
C LEU A 166 8.16 -6.90 -18.60
N LYS A 167 9.36 -6.65 -18.04
CA LYS A 167 10.60 -7.31 -18.43
C LYS A 167 10.79 -8.59 -17.60
N LEU A 168 11.67 -9.47 -18.02
CA LEU A 168 12.15 -10.57 -17.16
C LEU A 168 12.86 -9.96 -15.95
N SER A 169 12.63 -10.54 -14.77
CA SER A 169 13.34 -10.15 -13.56
C SER A 169 14.82 -10.52 -13.72
N SER A 170 15.72 -9.55 -13.60
CA SER A 170 17.13 -9.83 -13.39
C SER A 170 17.31 -10.32 -11.95
N ARG A 171 17.58 -11.59 -11.77
CA ARG A 171 18.08 -12.13 -10.50
C ARG A 171 19.56 -11.94 -10.42
#